data_056660197be1b12a8a13edbe7948d08f
#
_entry.id   056660197be1b12a8a13edbe7948d08f
#
_cell.length_a   1.000
_cell.length_b   1.000
_cell.length_c   1.000
_cell.angle_alpha   90.00
_cell.angle_beta   90.00
_cell.angle_gamma   90.00
#
_symmetry.space_group_name_H-M   'P 1'
#
loop_
_entity.id
_entity.type
_entity.pdbx_description
1 polymer ?
#
loop_
_entity_poly.entity_id
_entity_poly.type
_entity_poly.pdbx_seq_one_letter_code
_entity_poly.pdbx_strand_id
1 'polypeptide(L)'
;MQNDSTVETEQAEIPVHLQCEPRTFKVTYDKFSDVCELEFTIIIKCTDEMLHEHNNFWAGYNDRLNENNGDIVAVMLKMIARDVFYACYEDKANVGIPPYKWGINTIFQEEGWDCNSFEITKLHFESYVNGDDFEITPISVEG
;
A
#
# COMPACT_ATOMS: atom_id res chain seq x y z
N MET A 1 -32.76 23.94 -22.48
CA MET A 1 -32.24 23.90 -22.23
C MET A 1 -31.82 23.13 -21.41
N GLN A 2 -31.68 22.24 -21.33
CA GLN A 2 -31.40 21.40 -20.53
C GLN A 2 -30.06 20.97 -20.57
N ASN A 3 -29.23 21.39 -21.36
CA ASN A 3 -27.88 21.00 -21.44
C ASN A 3 -27.13 21.23 -20.24
N ASP A 4 -27.42 22.29 -19.56
CA ASP A 4 -26.69 22.58 -18.34
C ASP A 4 -26.94 21.55 -17.30
N SER A 5 -28.16 21.09 -17.24
CA SER A 5 -28.46 20.06 -16.28
C SER A 5 -27.68 18.82 -16.51
N THR A 6 -27.53 18.48 -17.76
CA THR A 6 -26.77 17.27 -18.06
C THR A 6 -25.33 17.37 -17.59
N VAL A 7 -24.74 18.52 -17.86
CA VAL A 7 -23.38 18.71 -17.45
C VAL A 7 -23.26 18.70 -15.95
N GLU A 8 -24.18 19.34 -15.27
CA GLU A 8 -24.15 19.36 -13.84
C GLU A 8 -24.31 17.96 -13.26
N THR A 9 -25.17 17.19 -13.88
CA THR A 9 -25.37 15.83 -13.42
C THR A 9 -24.09 15.04 -13.52
N GLU A 10 -23.36 15.19 -14.60
CA GLU A 10 -22.12 14.48 -14.73
C GLU A 10 -21.11 14.89 -13.69
N GLN A 11 -21.05 16.19 -13.41
CA GLN A 11 -20.11 16.64 -12.40
C GLN A 11 -20.49 16.16 -11.03
N ALA A 12 -21.77 15.93 -10.81
CA ALA A 12 -22.23 15.50 -9.52
C ALA A 12 -22.08 14.01 -9.33
N GLU A 13 -21.60 13.30 -10.37
CA GLU A 13 -21.54 11.87 -10.27
C GLU A 13 -20.24 11.35 -9.72
N ILE A 14 -19.72 11.97 -8.72
CA ILE A 14 -18.60 11.41 -7.99
C ILE A 14 -19.13 10.24 -7.17
N PRO A 15 -18.53 9.06 -7.31
CA PRO A 15 -19.01 7.90 -6.57
C PRO A 15 -19.06 8.18 -5.06
N VAL A 16 -20.08 7.66 -4.43
CA VAL A 16 -20.30 7.93 -3.02
C VAL A 16 -19.10 7.61 -2.17
N HIS A 17 -18.42 6.52 -2.45
CA HIS A 17 -17.27 6.11 -1.65
C HIS A 17 -16.09 7.07 -1.77
N LEU A 18 -16.12 7.97 -2.72
CA LEU A 18 -15.08 9.00 -2.87
C LEU A 18 -15.56 10.37 -2.40
N GLN A 19 -16.77 10.45 -1.86
CA GLN A 19 -17.31 11.73 -1.39
C GLN A 19 -17.02 11.89 0.09
N CYS A 20 -15.76 11.96 0.43
CA CYS A 20 -15.36 12.14 1.83
C CYS A 20 -14.05 12.93 1.86
N GLU A 21 -13.72 13.42 3.04
CA GLU A 21 -12.47 14.15 3.20
C GLU A 21 -11.31 13.19 3.10
N PRO A 22 -10.30 13.52 2.33
CA PRO A 22 -9.12 12.67 2.26
C PRO A 22 -8.43 12.59 3.63
N ARG A 23 -7.89 11.42 3.93
CA ARG A 23 -7.18 11.19 5.18
C ARG A 23 -5.76 10.78 4.85
N THR A 24 -4.80 11.42 5.47
CA THR A 24 -3.39 11.20 5.17
C THR A 24 -2.70 10.51 6.33
N PHE A 25 -1.92 9.49 6.02
CA PHE A 25 -1.21 8.72 7.03
C PHE A 25 0.24 8.53 6.64
N LYS A 26 1.10 8.44 7.64
CA LYS A 26 2.48 8.06 7.44
C LYS A 26 2.65 6.64 7.96
N VAL A 27 3.20 5.77 7.14
CA VAL A 27 3.39 4.37 7.48
C VAL A 27 4.88 4.10 7.52
N THR A 28 5.34 3.47 8.59
CA THR A 28 6.76 3.22 8.81
C THR A 28 6.97 1.78 9.20
N TYR A 29 7.99 1.16 8.61
CA TYR A 29 8.41 -0.17 9.01
C TYR A 29 9.56 0.02 9.99
N ASP A 30 9.35 -0.39 11.24
CA ASP A 30 10.33 -0.11 12.28
C ASP A 30 10.86 -1.37 12.98
N LYS A 31 10.48 -2.54 12.49
CA LYS A 31 10.80 -3.75 13.20
C LYS A 31 12.27 -4.12 13.13
N PHE A 32 12.89 -3.94 11.97
CA PHE A 32 14.31 -4.21 11.80
C PHE A 32 14.95 -3.02 11.11
N SER A 33 14.91 -1.87 11.78
CA SER A 33 15.34 -0.63 11.16
C SER A 33 16.83 -0.59 10.86
N ASP A 34 17.63 -1.45 11.49
CA ASP A 34 19.05 -1.54 11.16
C ASP A 34 19.31 -2.45 9.95
N VAL A 35 18.28 -3.12 9.46
CA VAL A 35 18.38 -3.96 8.28
C VAL A 35 17.75 -3.28 7.07
N CYS A 36 16.61 -2.66 7.26
CA CYS A 36 15.97 -1.90 6.19
C CYS A 36 15.05 -0.85 6.76
N GLU A 37 14.78 0.15 5.97
CA GLU A 37 13.85 1.22 6.33
C GLU A 37 12.81 1.38 5.25
N LEU A 38 11.57 1.52 5.65
CA LEU A 38 10.50 1.86 4.74
C LEU A 38 9.61 2.90 5.40
N GLU A 39 9.35 3.96 4.68
CA GLU A 39 8.43 4.98 5.15
C GLU A 39 7.69 5.52 3.95
N PHE A 40 6.38 5.63 4.05
CA PHE A 40 5.63 6.27 2.98
C PHE A 40 4.45 7.03 3.53
N THR A 41 4.00 8.01 2.75
CA THR A 41 2.80 8.78 3.05
C THR A 41 1.74 8.36 2.07
N ILE A 42 0.56 8.05 2.60
CA ILE A 42 -0.55 7.59 1.79
C ILE A 42 -1.80 8.39 2.13
N ILE A 43 -2.57 8.71 1.10
CA ILE A 43 -3.84 9.39 1.23
C ILE A 43 -4.93 8.37 0.95
N ILE A 44 -5.88 8.26 1.87
CA ILE A 44 -7.08 7.45 1.67
C ILE A 44 -8.17 8.39 1.24
N LYS A 45 -8.72 8.13 0.06
CA LYS A 45 -9.70 9.02 -0.58
C LYS A 45 -11.10 8.44 -0.59
N CYS A 46 -11.33 7.37 0.15
CA CYS A 46 -12.63 6.71 0.16
C CYS A 46 -13.14 6.56 1.57
N THR A 47 -14.40 6.13 1.70
CA THR A 47 -15.04 5.96 2.99
C THR A 47 -14.61 4.64 3.63
N ASP A 48 -14.85 4.53 4.94
CA ASP A 48 -14.59 3.27 5.63
C ASP A 48 -15.43 2.14 5.07
N GLU A 49 -16.61 2.44 4.60
CA GLU A 49 -17.46 1.43 3.99
C GLU A 49 -16.76 0.80 2.79
N MET A 50 -16.14 1.62 1.96
CA MET A 50 -15.40 1.10 0.82
C MET A 50 -14.17 0.32 1.27
N LEU A 51 -13.54 0.74 2.36
CA LEU A 51 -12.41 -0.02 2.90
C LEU A 51 -12.85 -1.40 3.36
N HIS A 52 -14.02 -1.51 3.97
CA HIS A 52 -14.55 -2.82 4.35
C HIS A 52 -14.81 -3.68 3.12
N GLU A 53 -15.29 -3.09 2.04
CA GLU A 53 -15.50 -3.84 0.81
C GLU A 53 -14.17 -4.39 0.28
N HIS A 54 -13.14 -3.58 0.32
CA HIS A 54 -11.81 -4.06 -0.07
C HIS A 54 -11.36 -5.20 0.82
N ASN A 55 -11.50 -5.06 2.13
CA ASN A 55 -11.07 -6.10 3.03
C ASN A 55 -11.84 -7.39 2.78
N ASN A 56 -13.13 -7.27 2.50
CA ASN A 56 -13.98 -8.45 2.30
C ASN A 56 -13.68 -9.18 1.01
N PHE A 57 -12.98 -8.55 0.09
CA PHE A 57 -12.64 -9.17 -1.18
C PHE A 57 -11.64 -10.32 -0.99
N TRP A 58 -10.79 -10.26 0.03
CA TRP A 58 -9.79 -11.30 0.28
C TRP A 58 -10.17 -12.14 1.48
N ALA A 59 -9.77 -13.42 1.45
CA ALA A 59 -10.02 -14.32 2.56
C ALA A 59 -9.36 -13.80 3.83
N GLY A 60 -9.89 -14.19 4.97
CA GLY A 60 -9.31 -13.79 6.25
C GLY A 60 -9.75 -12.44 6.75
N TYR A 61 -10.81 -11.88 6.19
CA TYR A 61 -11.20 -10.51 6.52
C TYR A 61 -11.62 -10.34 7.99
N ASN A 62 -12.28 -11.34 8.56
CA ASN A 62 -12.68 -11.25 9.96
C ASN A 62 -11.49 -11.32 10.89
N ASP A 63 -10.53 -12.18 10.57
CA ASP A 63 -9.33 -12.30 11.40
C ASP A 63 -8.55 -11.01 11.40
N ARG A 64 -8.42 -10.37 10.24
CA ARG A 64 -7.70 -9.11 10.16
C ARG A 64 -8.37 -8.03 10.97
N LEU A 65 -9.71 -7.97 10.91
CA LEU A 65 -10.43 -6.99 11.71
C LEU A 65 -10.26 -7.25 13.19
N ASN A 66 -10.36 -8.51 13.60
CA ASN A 66 -10.20 -8.84 15.02
C ASN A 66 -8.80 -8.52 15.51
N GLU A 67 -7.79 -8.80 14.72
CA GLU A 67 -6.42 -8.53 15.11
C GLU A 67 -6.14 -7.04 15.22
N ASN A 68 -6.96 -6.22 14.61
CA ASN A 68 -6.80 -4.78 14.64
C ASN A 68 -7.93 -4.09 15.39
N ASN A 69 -8.62 -4.83 16.26
CA ASN A 69 -9.68 -4.28 17.12
C ASN A 69 -10.79 -3.59 16.32
N GLY A 70 -11.09 -4.10 15.15
CA GLY A 70 -12.14 -3.55 14.31
C GLY A 70 -11.75 -2.30 13.54
N ASP A 71 -10.48 -1.89 13.60
CA ASP A 71 -10.03 -0.67 12.94
C ASP A 71 -9.74 -0.97 11.47
N ILE A 72 -10.70 -0.65 10.61
CA ILE A 72 -10.57 -0.97 9.19
C ILE A 72 -9.44 -0.19 8.53
N VAL A 73 -9.16 1.02 9.00
CA VAL A 73 -8.07 1.81 8.44
C VAL A 73 -6.74 1.10 8.72
N ALA A 74 -6.54 0.64 9.95
CA ALA A 74 -5.31 -0.08 10.29
C ALA A 74 -5.17 -1.35 9.45
N VAL A 75 -6.27 -2.10 9.28
CA VAL A 75 -6.26 -3.30 8.45
C VAL A 75 -5.77 -2.98 7.05
N MET A 76 -6.37 -1.98 6.43
CA MET A 76 -6.06 -1.66 5.04
C MET A 76 -4.64 -1.13 4.89
N LEU A 77 -4.22 -0.26 5.81
CA LEU A 77 -2.88 0.29 5.73
C LEU A 77 -1.81 -0.78 5.91
N LYS A 78 -2.07 -1.77 6.76
CA LYS A 78 -1.11 -2.87 6.94
C LYS A 78 -1.03 -3.75 5.70
N MET A 79 -2.15 -4.01 5.05
CA MET A 79 -2.16 -4.79 3.82
C MET A 79 -1.41 -4.04 2.72
N ILE A 80 -1.69 -2.76 2.57
CA ILE A 80 -1.02 -1.95 1.56
C ILE A 80 0.47 -1.85 1.87
N ALA A 81 0.82 -1.66 3.14
CA ALA A 81 2.22 -1.55 3.54
C ALA A 81 3.00 -2.80 3.15
N ARG A 82 2.38 -3.96 3.31
CA ARG A 82 3.03 -5.22 2.92
C ARG A 82 3.29 -5.25 1.43
N ASP A 83 2.31 -4.83 0.63
CA ASP A 83 2.47 -4.80 -0.82
C ASP A 83 3.56 -3.79 -1.22
N VAL A 84 3.58 -2.63 -0.56
CA VAL A 84 4.59 -1.62 -0.82
C VAL A 84 5.97 -2.17 -0.50
N PHE A 85 6.09 -2.85 0.65
CA PHE A 85 7.37 -3.41 1.06
C PHE A 85 7.90 -4.38 0.00
N TYR A 86 7.06 -5.31 -0.43
CA TYR A 86 7.49 -6.30 -1.41
C TYR A 86 7.82 -5.68 -2.75
N ALA A 87 7.05 -4.68 -3.17
CA ALA A 87 7.35 -3.99 -4.42
C ALA A 87 8.72 -3.32 -4.36
N CYS A 88 9.02 -2.66 -3.24
CA CYS A 88 10.31 -2.02 -3.07
C CYS A 88 11.44 -3.04 -3.00
N TYR A 89 11.22 -4.11 -2.28
CA TYR A 89 12.24 -5.12 -2.08
C TYR A 89 12.57 -5.84 -3.37
N GLU A 90 11.55 -6.19 -4.13
CA GLU A 90 11.75 -6.92 -5.38
C GLU A 90 12.42 -6.07 -6.44
N ASP A 91 12.15 -4.77 -6.41
CA ASP A 91 12.71 -3.86 -7.41
C ASP A 91 13.97 -3.18 -6.93
N LYS A 92 14.56 -3.68 -5.85
CA LYS A 92 15.68 -3.02 -5.24
C LYS A 92 16.81 -2.75 -6.21
N ALA A 93 17.04 -3.65 -7.14
CA ALA A 93 18.10 -3.47 -8.11
C ALA A 93 17.83 -2.29 -9.02
N ASN A 94 16.59 -1.88 -9.11
CA ASN A 94 16.18 -0.80 -9.97
C ASN A 94 15.82 0.46 -9.21
N VAL A 95 16.29 0.53 -7.99
CA VAL A 95 15.92 1.60 -7.10
C VAL A 95 16.24 2.97 -7.66
N GLY A 96 17.23 3.09 -8.41
CA GLY A 96 17.55 4.38 -8.96
C GLY A 96 16.69 4.69 -10.14
N ILE A 97 16.05 3.73 -10.68
CA ILE A 97 15.21 3.93 -11.74
C ILE A 97 13.92 3.93 -11.18
N PRO A 98 13.34 4.85 -11.03
CA PRO A 98 12.17 4.83 -10.31
C PRO A 98 11.13 4.09 -11.06
N PRO A 99 11.01 2.89 -10.72
CA PRO A 99 9.72 2.41 -10.78
C PRO A 99 8.83 3.32 -10.03
N TYR A 100 9.48 3.94 -9.07
CA TYR A 100 8.74 4.80 -8.27
C TYR A 100 8.41 6.09 -8.90
N LYS A 101 8.93 6.35 -10.06
CA LYS A 101 8.60 7.48 -10.70
C LYS A 101 7.29 7.35 -11.41
N TRP A 102 6.94 6.18 -11.88
CA TRP A 102 5.66 6.03 -12.36
C TRP A 102 4.82 5.30 -11.46
N GLY A 103 5.39 4.91 -10.56
CA GLY A 103 4.89 4.79 -9.68
C GLY A 103 4.69 3.61 -8.86
N ILE A 104 4.99 3.77 -7.54
CA ILE A 104 4.53 2.86 -6.54
C ILE A 104 3.02 2.75 -6.59
N ASN A 105 2.34 3.76 -7.09
CA ASN A 105 0.88 3.71 -7.15
C ASN A 105 0.35 2.66 -8.13
N THR A 106 1.20 2.12 -8.99
CA THR A 106 0.76 1.03 -9.84
C THR A 106 0.45 -0.24 -9.05
N ILE A 107 0.92 -0.36 -7.82
CA ILE A 107 0.60 -1.54 -7.02
C ILE A 107 -0.90 -1.67 -6.82
N PHE A 108 -1.62 -0.55 -6.78
CA PHE A 108 -3.05 -0.64 -6.53
C PHE A 108 -3.76 -1.36 -7.68
N GLN A 109 -3.35 -1.10 -8.89
CA GLN A 109 -3.92 -1.78 -10.03
C GLN A 109 -3.48 -3.25 -10.08
N GLU A 110 -2.20 -3.49 -9.83
CA GLU A 110 -1.66 -4.85 -9.92
C GLU A 110 -2.21 -5.77 -8.86
N GLU A 111 -2.45 -5.22 -7.66
CA GLU A 111 -2.95 -6.03 -6.57
C GLU A 111 -4.46 -6.06 -6.47
N GLY A 112 -5.15 -5.39 -7.39
CA GLY A 112 -6.60 -5.43 -7.39
C GLY A 112 -7.26 -4.41 -6.50
N TRP A 113 -6.53 -3.37 -6.09
CA TRP A 113 -7.11 -2.31 -5.29
C TRP A 113 -7.79 -1.28 -6.19
N ASP A 114 -8.73 -0.54 -5.62
CA ASP A 114 -9.34 0.56 -6.35
C ASP A 114 -8.35 1.71 -6.43
N CYS A 115 -7.86 1.99 -7.62
CA CYS A 115 -6.83 3.00 -7.82
C CYS A 115 -7.28 4.41 -7.44
N ASN A 116 -8.58 4.65 -7.38
CA ASN A 116 -9.08 5.96 -7.01
C ASN A 116 -9.21 6.16 -5.50
N SER A 117 -9.08 5.10 -4.73
CA SER A 117 -9.24 5.16 -3.28
C SER A 117 -7.96 5.49 -2.54
N PHE A 118 -6.81 5.31 -3.17
CA PHE A 118 -5.53 5.43 -2.48
C PHE A 118 -4.51 6.15 -3.33
N GLU A 119 -3.64 6.92 -2.67
CA GLU A 119 -2.54 7.57 -3.37
C GLU A 119 -1.33 7.66 -2.45
N ILE A 120 -0.19 7.12 -2.88
CA ILE A 120 1.06 7.26 -2.15
C ILE A 120 1.77 8.48 -2.72
N THR A 121 2.12 9.43 -1.85
CA THR A 121 2.70 10.70 -2.27
C THR A 121 4.19 10.81 -1.96
N LYS A 122 4.68 10.06 -0.98
CA LYS A 122 6.09 10.06 -0.63
C LYS A 122 6.50 8.64 -0.33
N LEU A 123 7.70 8.27 -0.69
CA LEU A 123 8.20 6.94 -0.47
C LEU A 123 9.70 6.97 -0.24
N HIS A 124 10.12 6.32 0.84
CA HIS A 124 11.54 6.12 1.12
C HIS A 124 11.75 4.66 1.46
N PHE A 125 12.67 4.01 0.78
CA PHE A 125 13.03 2.63 1.08
C PHE A 125 14.53 2.46 0.94
N GLU A 126 15.16 1.87 1.96
CA GLU A 126 16.56 1.49 1.90
C GLU A 126 16.75 0.13 2.53
N SER A 127 17.67 -0.63 1.97
CA SER A 127 18.04 -1.91 2.53
C SER A 127 19.53 -1.87 2.83
N TYR A 128 19.90 -2.28 4.02
CA TYR A 128 21.28 -2.20 4.49
C TYR A 128 21.99 -3.53 4.50
N VAL A 129 21.33 -4.57 4.01
CA VAL A 129 21.93 -5.91 3.97
C VAL A 129 23.00 -5.94 2.89
N ASN A 130 24.18 -6.48 3.23
CA ASN A 130 25.23 -6.69 2.25
C ASN A 130 25.87 -8.05 2.48
N GLY A 131 26.83 -8.40 1.60
CA GLY A 131 27.43 -9.74 1.64
C GLY A 131 28.15 -10.05 2.93
N ASP A 132 28.69 -9.04 3.58
CA ASP A 132 29.44 -9.26 4.81
C ASP A 132 28.54 -9.57 6.00
N ASP A 133 27.23 -9.40 5.85
CA ASP A 133 26.30 -9.72 6.91
C ASP A 133 26.01 -11.21 7.00
N PHE A 134 26.50 -11.98 6.06
CA PHE A 134 26.21 -13.41 6.01
C PHE A 134 27.39 -14.22 6.49
N GLU A 135 27.07 -15.26 7.26
CA GLU A 135 28.08 -16.18 7.73
C GLU A 135 27.99 -17.44 6.88
N ILE A 136 29.13 -17.91 6.40
CA ILE A 136 29.16 -19.07 5.52
C ILE A 136 29.88 -20.19 6.24
N THR A 137 29.18 -21.28 6.44
CA THR A 137 29.72 -22.42 7.15
C THR A 137 29.69 -23.65 6.26
N PRO A 138 30.86 -24.25 5.95
CA PRO A 138 30.86 -25.46 5.14
C PRO A 138 30.23 -26.60 5.91
N ILE A 139 29.48 -27.42 5.21
CA ILE A 139 28.90 -28.60 5.80
C ILE A 139 29.59 -29.80 5.23
N SER A 140 30.09 -30.65 6.14
CA SER A 140 30.74 -31.86 5.73
C SER A 140 29.72 -32.88 5.32
N VAL A 141 29.83 -33.40 4.11
CA VAL A 141 28.91 -34.40 3.65
C VAL A 141 29.63 -35.74 3.70
N GLU A 142 29.14 -36.63 4.57
CA GLU A 142 29.77 -37.88 4.70
C GLU A 142 29.19 -38.79 3.71
N GLY A 143 29.93 -39.39 3.04
CA GLY A 143 29.58 -40.28 2.06
C GLY A 143 29.15 -41.21 1.63
#